data_c244a24f34034ac8e027714b65798f21
#
_entry.id   c244a24f34034ac8e027714b65798f21
#
_cell.length_a   1.000
_cell.length_b   1.000
_cell.length_c   1.000
_cell.angle_alpha   90.00
_cell.angle_beta   90.00
_cell.angle_gamma   90.00
#
_symmetry.space_group_name_H-M   'P 1'
#
loop_
_entity.id
_entity.type
_entity.pdbx_description
1 polymer ?
#
loop_
_entity_poly.entity_id
_entity_poly.type
_entity_poly.pdbx_seq_one_letter_code
_entity_poly.pdbx_strand_id
1 'polypeptide(L)'
;MAEYTASFGLTAFEYQCGRGVRLGLDKAAALKEAFDAKGITFSVHAPYYISMSSLEEDKRLNSVNYLLQSCALVKALGGRRVIFHAGSCGKQSREAALEKALDTMRRAVQAVDEAGYGDCILCPETMGKVNQLGTLDEVLALCSVDERIIPCVDFGHLYARSQGTELNDETAPADYAAILDAIAAALPGERAKKFHAHFSRIAY
;
A
#
# COMPACT_ATOMS: atom_id res chain seq x y z
N MET A 1 -1.22 17.39 -16.68
CA MET A 1 -1.64 16.20 -15.89
C MET A 1 -2.86 16.54 -15.05
N ALA A 2 -2.87 17.55 -14.18
CA ALA A 2 -4.01 17.93 -13.35
C ALA A 2 -5.31 18.17 -14.16
N GLU A 3 -5.24 18.98 -15.25
CA GLU A 3 -6.36 19.22 -16.15
C GLU A 3 -6.92 17.92 -16.77
N TYR A 4 -6.02 17.02 -17.19
CA TYR A 4 -6.41 15.74 -17.74
C TYR A 4 -7.12 14.86 -16.70
N THR A 5 -6.58 14.76 -15.48
CA THR A 5 -7.21 14.02 -14.39
C THR A 5 -8.60 14.59 -14.06
N ALA A 6 -8.71 15.92 -13.96
CA ALA A 6 -9.96 16.61 -13.67
C ALA A 6 -11.01 16.41 -14.81
N SER A 7 -10.59 16.33 -16.08
CA SER A 7 -11.50 16.13 -17.20
C SER A 7 -12.25 14.81 -17.17
N PHE A 8 -11.75 13.80 -16.43
CA PHE A 8 -12.43 12.54 -16.14
C PHE A 8 -13.27 12.56 -14.86
N GLY A 9 -13.38 13.70 -14.17
CA GLY A 9 -14.09 13.80 -12.89
C GLY A 9 -13.39 13.09 -11.73
N LEU A 10 -12.09 12.80 -11.86
CA LEU A 10 -11.31 12.12 -10.82
C LEU A 10 -10.91 13.10 -9.73
N THR A 11 -11.00 12.66 -8.48
CA THR A 11 -10.69 13.45 -7.27
C THR A 11 -9.45 12.97 -6.52
N ALA A 12 -8.81 11.91 -6.98
CA ALA A 12 -7.59 11.36 -6.42
C ALA A 12 -6.61 10.94 -7.52
N PHE A 13 -5.33 11.02 -7.21
CA PHE A 13 -4.25 10.58 -8.10
C PHE A 13 -3.18 9.86 -7.29
N GLU A 14 -2.81 8.65 -7.72
CA GLU A 14 -1.73 7.91 -7.11
C GLU A 14 -0.45 8.04 -7.93
N TYR A 15 0.58 8.61 -7.32
CA TYR A 15 1.90 8.74 -7.94
C TYR A 15 2.69 7.44 -7.80
N GLN A 16 3.09 6.85 -8.91
CA GLN A 16 3.86 5.60 -8.96
C GLN A 16 5.37 5.87 -8.93
N CYS A 17 6.05 5.47 -7.86
CA CYS A 17 7.52 5.60 -7.77
C CYS A 17 8.29 4.58 -8.61
N GLY A 18 7.68 3.45 -8.97
CA GLY A 18 8.27 2.43 -9.84
C GLY A 18 9.65 1.96 -9.34
N ARG A 19 10.71 2.39 -10.02
CA ARG A 19 12.11 2.02 -9.71
C ARG A 19 12.83 2.98 -8.77
N GLY A 20 12.10 3.71 -7.93
CA GLY A 20 12.68 4.61 -6.93
C GLY A 20 11.99 5.96 -6.89
N VAL A 21 12.16 6.68 -5.79
CA VAL A 21 11.61 8.02 -5.61
C VAL A 21 12.48 9.02 -6.37
N ARG A 22 12.05 9.40 -7.56
CA ARG A 22 12.83 10.26 -8.49
C ARG A 22 12.27 11.65 -8.65
N LEU A 23 11.05 11.90 -8.17
CA LEU A 23 10.44 13.23 -8.22
C LEU A 23 11.08 14.12 -7.16
N GLY A 24 11.73 15.19 -7.58
CA GLY A 24 12.30 16.20 -6.67
C GLY A 24 11.19 16.95 -5.94
N LEU A 25 11.46 17.36 -4.70
CA LEU A 25 10.46 18.02 -3.83
C LEU A 25 9.91 19.32 -4.42
N ASP A 26 10.74 20.10 -5.15
CA ASP A 26 10.28 21.33 -5.82
C ASP A 26 9.22 21.03 -6.90
N LYS A 27 9.44 19.95 -7.67
CA LYS A 27 8.46 19.50 -8.67
C LYS A 27 7.22 18.91 -8.02
N ALA A 28 7.37 18.24 -6.88
CA ALA A 28 6.25 17.73 -6.09
C ALA A 28 5.37 18.87 -5.58
N ALA A 29 5.97 19.97 -5.07
CA ALA A 29 5.25 21.14 -4.62
C ALA A 29 4.46 21.81 -5.78
N ALA A 30 5.07 21.96 -6.96
CA ALA A 30 4.38 22.49 -8.13
C ALA A 30 3.22 21.58 -8.60
N LEU A 31 3.39 20.26 -8.52
CA LEU A 31 2.29 19.31 -8.81
C LEU A 31 1.17 19.45 -7.78
N LYS A 32 1.52 19.51 -6.50
CA LYS A 32 0.53 19.73 -5.43
C LYS A 32 -0.34 20.96 -5.72
N GLU A 33 0.27 22.12 -5.99
CA GLU A 33 -0.46 23.35 -6.30
C GLU A 33 -1.44 23.17 -7.48
N ALA A 34 -0.97 22.54 -8.58
CA ALA A 34 -1.78 22.31 -9.76
C ALA A 34 -2.97 21.37 -9.51
N PHE A 35 -2.79 20.36 -8.66
CA PHE A 35 -3.82 19.37 -8.34
C PHE A 35 -4.80 19.88 -7.27
N ASP A 36 -4.29 20.60 -6.26
CA ASP A 36 -5.12 21.26 -5.24
C ASP A 36 -6.12 22.24 -5.88
N ALA A 37 -5.67 23.00 -6.91
CA ALA A 37 -6.53 23.89 -7.67
C ALA A 37 -7.69 23.19 -8.40
N LYS A 38 -7.64 21.85 -8.52
CA LYS A 38 -8.68 21.00 -9.10
C LYS A 38 -9.39 20.13 -8.06
N GLY A 39 -9.06 20.27 -6.78
CA GLY A 39 -9.63 19.44 -5.71
C GLY A 39 -9.21 17.97 -5.75
N ILE A 40 -8.03 17.67 -6.34
CA ILE A 40 -7.51 16.31 -6.50
C ILE A 40 -6.45 16.05 -5.44
N THR A 41 -6.62 14.99 -4.66
CA THR A 41 -5.70 14.56 -3.61
C THR A 41 -4.67 13.56 -4.12
N PHE A 42 -3.51 13.45 -3.44
CA PHE A 42 -2.46 12.48 -3.77
C PHE A 42 -2.38 11.32 -2.79
N SER A 43 -2.07 10.15 -3.33
CA SER A 43 -1.36 9.05 -2.66
C SER A 43 -0.07 8.75 -3.40
N VAL A 44 0.82 7.97 -2.79
CA VAL A 44 2.07 7.54 -3.40
C VAL A 44 2.18 6.03 -3.30
N HIS A 45 2.41 5.37 -4.44
CA HIS A 45 2.84 3.98 -4.45
C HIS A 45 4.36 3.93 -4.38
N ALA A 46 4.88 3.35 -3.31
CA ALA A 46 6.31 3.23 -3.05
C ALA A 46 7.02 2.34 -4.09
N PRO A 47 8.36 2.41 -4.18
CA PRO A 47 9.12 1.58 -5.11
C PRO A 47 8.90 0.09 -4.87
N TYR A 48 8.82 -0.70 -5.94
CA TYR A 48 8.59 -2.14 -5.85
C TYR A 48 9.82 -2.94 -5.35
N TYR A 49 10.92 -2.27 -5.02
CA TYR A 49 12.09 -2.88 -4.39
C TYR A 49 11.93 -3.17 -2.89
N ILE A 50 10.85 -2.73 -2.28
CA ILE A 50 10.55 -3.01 -0.87
C ILE A 50 10.45 -4.52 -0.66
N SER A 51 11.20 -5.04 0.31
CA SER A 51 11.27 -6.45 0.66
C SER A 51 11.41 -6.61 2.18
N MET A 52 10.32 -6.37 2.90
CA MET A 52 10.27 -6.40 4.36
C MET A 52 10.56 -7.78 4.94
N SER A 53 10.32 -8.84 4.17
CA SER A 53 10.51 -10.24 4.53
C SER A 53 11.90 -10.79 4.15
N SER A 54 12.80 -9.99 3.59
CA SER A 54 14.10 -10.47 3.13
C SER A 54 14.91 -11.15 4.25
N LEU A 55 15.64 -12.22 3.91
CA LEU A 55 16.63 -12.83 4.80
C LEU A 55 17.83 -11.89 5.04
N GLU A 56 18.13 -11.03 4.05
CA GLU A 56 19.21 -10.05 4.12
C GLU A 56 18.71 -8.81 4.89
N GLU A 57 19.32 -8.55 6.04
CA GLU A 57 18.93 -7.43 6.90
C GLU A 57 19.07 -6.09 6.19
N ASP A 58 20.14 -5.90 5.41
CA ASP A 58 20.36 -4.67 4.65
C ASP A 58 19.22 -4.36 3.67
N LYS A 59 18.61 -5.39 3.08
CA LYS A 59 17.44 -5.21 2.21
C LYS A 59 16.21 -4.79 3.00
N ARG A 60 16.03 -5.31 4.22
CA ARG A 60 14.94 -4.88 5.11
C ARG A 60 15.13 -3.43 5.55
N LEU A 61 16.34 -3.05 5.96
CA LEU A 61 16.67 -1.68 6.32
C LEU A 61 16.49 -0.71 5.14
N ASN A 62 16.92 -1.13 3.94
CA ASN A 62 16.71 -0.33 2.74
C ASN A 62 15.22 -0.19 2.38
N SER A 63 14.40 -1.18 2.73
CA SER A 63 12.94 -1.08 2.58
C SER A 63 12.35 0.02 3.47
N VAL A 64 12.85 0.17 4.70
CA VAL A 64 12.49 1.29 5.58
C VAL A 64 12.89 2.63 4.95
N ASN A 65 14.09 2.73 4.36
CA ASN A 65 14.53 3.95 3.67
C ASN A 65 13.62 4.31 2.48
N TYR A 66 13.15 3.33 1.71
CA TYR A 66 12.19 3.58 0.63
C TYR A 66 10.85 4.11 1.16
N LEU A 67 10.38 3.60 2.29
CA LEU A 67 9.16 4.12 2.92
C LEU A 67 9.36 5.55 3.41
N LEU A 68 10.48 5.88 4.04
CA LEU A 68 10.81 7.26 4.45
C LEU A 68 10.84 8.22 3.26
N GLN A 69 11.48 7.84 2.16
CA GLN A 69 11.50 8.64 0.94
C GLN A 69 10.10 8.83 0.36
N SER A 70 9.26 7.78 0.41
CA SER A 70 7.87 7.84 -0.06
C SER A 70 7.00 8.71 0.85
N CYS A 71 7.23 8.70 2.17
CA CYS A 71 6.58 9.60 3.12
C CYS A 71 6.96 11.07 2.86
N ALA A 72 8.25 11.35 2.65
CA ALA A 72 8.70 12.69 2.28
C ALA A 72 8.02 13.18 0.98
N LEU A 73 7.93 12.31 -0.03
CA LEU A 73 7.30 12.64 -1.31
C LEU A 73 5.79 12.87 -1.15
N VAL A 74 5.07 11.97 -0.47
CA VAL A 74 3.61 12.11 -0.32
C VAL A 74 3.25 13.38 0.45
N LYS A 75 4.04 13.77 1.44
CA LYS A 75 3.87 15.05 2.15
C LYS A 75 4.10 16.24 1.23
N ALA A 76 5.15 16.21 0.42
CA ALA A 76 5.43 17.27 -0.55
C ALA A 76 4.32 17.40 -1.60
N LEU A 77 3.63 16.32 -1.93
CA LEU A 77 2.45 16.27 -2.80
C LEU A 77 1.14 16.63 -2.07
N GLY A 78 1.17 16.91 -0.76
CA GLY A 78 -0.02 17.24 0.04
C GLY A 78 -0.89 16.04 0.39
N GLY A 79 -0.44 14.83 0.11
CA GLY A 79 -1.10 13.58 0.48
C GLY A 79 -0.62 13.01 1.81
N ARG A 80 -1.13 11.80 2.15
CA ARG A 80 -0.78 11.12 3.39
C ARG A 80 -0.60 9.61 3.23
N ARG A 81 -1.13 8.98 2.17
CA ARG A 81 -1.13 7.53 2.00
C ARG A 81 0.07 7.08 1.18
N VAL A 82 0.80 6.10 1.70
CA VAL A 82 1.93 5.43 1.04
C VAL A 82 1.59 3.96 0.89
N ILE A 83 1.33 3.55 -0.34
CA ILE A 83 1.01 2.17 -0.70
C ILE A 83 2.30 1.43 -1.00
N PHE A 84 2.43 0.18 -0.58
CA PHE A 84 3.64 -0.61 -0.83
C PHE A 84 3.39 -2.12 -0.76
N HIS A 85 4.23 -2.87 -1.48
CA HIS A 85 4.29 -4.33 -1.42
C HIS A 85 5.17 -4.77 -0.23
N ALA A 86 4.71 -5.73 0.57
CA ALA A 86 5.45 -6.19 1.76
C ALA A 86 6.67 -7.07 1.44
N GLY A 87 6.78 -7.59 0.22
CA GLY A 87 7.88 -8.45 -0.23
C GLY A 87 7.42 -9.86 -0.58
N SER A 88 8.36 -10.81 -0.59
CA SER A 88 8.06 -12.20 -0.98
C SER A 88 8.57 -13.18 0.07
N CYS A 89 8.01 -14.40 0.07
CA CYS A 89 8.49 -15.48 0.93
C CYS A 89 9.90 -15.95 0.53
N GLY A 90 10.30 -15.77 -0.74
CA GLY A 90 11.56 -16.26 -1.23
C GLY A 90 11.66 -17.79 -1.07
N LYS A 91 12.67 -18.25 -0.31
CA LYS A 91 12.88 -19.65 0.06
C LYS A 91 12.44 -19.97 1.49
N GLN A 92 11.77 -19.04 2.19
CA GLN A 92 11.30 -19.21 3.55
C GLN A 92 9.91 -19.80 3.59
N SER A 93 9.50 -20.34 4.76
CA SER A 93 8.08 -20.56 5.00
C SER A 93 7.33 -19.22 5.04
N ARG A 94 6.04 -19.26 4.78
CA ARG A 94 5.21 -18.06 4.76
C ARG A 94 5.16 -17.37 6.13
N GLU A 95 5.09 -18.17 7.19
CA GLU A 95 5.08 -17.72 8.57
C GLU A 95 6.39 -17.00 8.93
N ALA A 96 7.55 -17.58 8.59
CA ALA A 96 8.85 -16.97 8.85
C ALA A 96 9.06 -15.67 8.04
N ALA A 97 8.52 -15.62 6.83
CA ALA A 97 8.55 -14.39 6.02
C ALA A 97 7.66 -13.30 6.62
N LEU A 98 6.46 -13.66 7.10
CA LEU A 98 5.55 -12.73 7.76
C LEU A 98 6.13 -12.19 9.07
N GLU A 99 6.75 -13.02 9.90
CA GLU A 99 7.43 -12.56 11.12
C GLU A 99 8.47 -11.49 10.84
N LYS A 100 9.32 -11.70 9.81
CA LYS A 100 10.31 -10.69 9.40
C LYS A 100 9.66 -9.42 8.88
N ALA A 101 8.58 -9.55 8.12
CA ALA A 101 7.86 -8.39 7.62
C ALA A 101 7.22 -7.59 8.76
N LEU A 102 6.68 -8.24 9.78
CA LEU A 102 6.15 -7.61 10.99
C LEU A 102 7.25 -6.89 11.79
N ASP A 103 8.44 -7.51 11.95
CA ASP A 103 9.58 -6.85 12.59
C ASP A 103 10.01 -5.60 11.80
N THR A 104 10.16 -5.74 10.48
CA THR A 104 10.54 -4.62 9.62
C THR A 104 9.48 -3.51 9.61
N MET A 105 8.19 -3.87 9.70
CA MET A 105 7.10 -2.90 9.79
C MET A 105 7.15 -2.09 11.08
N ARG A 106 7.45 -2.72 12.24
CA ARG A 106 7.65 -1.98 13.51
C ARG A 106 8.80 -0.98 13.40
N ARG A 107 9.92 -1.39 12.80
CA ARG A 107 11.06 -0.49 12.54
C ARG A 107 10.69 0.64 11.59
N ALA A 108 9.87 0.37 10.57
CA ALA A 108 9.40 1.38 9.64
C ALA A 108 8.51 2.42 10.34
N VAL A 109 7.59 2.00 11.18
CA VAL A 109 6.73 2.90 11.98
C VAL A 109 7.59 3.80 12.86
N GLN A 110 8.53 3.22 13.60
CA GLN A 110 9.45 3.99 14.45
C GLN A 110 10.26 5.02 13.63
N ALA A 111 10.85 4.59 12.51
CA ALA A 111 11.64 5.47 11.66
C ALA A 111 10.80 6.62 11.04
N VAL A 112 9.55 6.33 10.66
CA VAL A 112 8.59 7.34 10.16
C VAL A 112 8.28 8.38 11.23
N ASP A 113 8.10 7.97 12.49
CA ASP A 113 7.87 8.88 13.62
C ASP A 113 9.10 9.73 13.92
N GLU A 114 10.28 9.11 14.01
CA GLU A 114 11.56 9.78 14.26
C GLU A 114 11.90 10.84 13.16
N ALA A 115 11.50 10.55 11.92
CA ALA A 115 11.68 11.46 10.80
C ALA A 115 10.62 12.60 10.71
N GLY A 116 9.65 12.63 11.63
CA GLY A 116 8.58 13.63 11.65
C GLY A 116 7.47 13.40 10.61
N TYR A 117 7.32 12.16 10.15
CA TYR A 117 6.28 11.75 9.20
C TYR A 117 5.13 10.95 9.86
N GLY A 118 4.94 11.09 11.17
CA GLY A 118 3.95 10.33 11.95
C GLY A 118 2.49 10.52 11.52
N ASP A 119 2.20 11.49 10.65
CA ASP A 119 0.90 11.68 10.04
C ASP A 119 0.72 10.92 8.69
N CYS A 120 1.79 10.29 8.18
CA CYS A 120 1.69 9.39 7.02
C CYS A 120 0.96 8.09 7.38
N ILE A 121 0.19 7.62 6.44
CA ILE A 121 -0.59 6.39 6.55
C ILE A 121 0.08 5.33 5.67
N LEU A 122 0.67 4.32 6.28
CA LEU A 122 1.29 3.21 5.56
C LEU A 122 0.21 2.20 5.15
N CYS A 123 0.19 1.81 3.88
CA CYS A 123 -0.83 0.96 3.30
C CYS A 123 -0.20 -0.28 2.65
N PRO A 124 0.05 -1.37 3.41
CA PRO A 124 0.48 -2.63 2.81
C PRO A 124 -0.58 -3.17 1.86
N GLU A 125 -0.16 -3.65 0.69
CA GLU A 125 -1.04 -4.05 -0.40
C GLU A 125 -1.20 -5.57 -0.51
N THR A 126 -2.44 -6.02 -0.82
CA THR A 126 -2.69 -7.42 -1.19
C THR A 126 -2.04 -7.74 -2.54
N MET A 127 -1.48 -8.96 -2.68
CA MET A 127 -0.62 -9.33 -3.82
C MET A 127 -1.15 -10.52 -4.61
N GLY A 128 -1.04 -10.43 -5.94
CA GLY A 128 -1.51 -11.48 -6.85
C GLY A 128 -0.62 -12.72 -6.92
N LYS A 129 0.72 -12.55 -6.85
CA LYS A 129 1.64 -13.69 -6.95
C LYS A 129 1.66 -14.51 -5.66
N VAL A 130 1.46 -15.82 -5.77
CA VAL A 130 1.38 -16.74 -4.62
C VAL A 130 2.64 -16.68 -3.73
N ASN A 131 3.83 -16.49 -4.30
CA ASN A 131 5.07 -16.40 -3.51
C ASN A 131 5.31 -15.02 -2.87
N GLN A 132 4.44 -14.04 -3.08
CA GLN A 132 4.49 -12.77 -2.38
C GLN A 132 3.66 -12.80 -1.10
N LEU A 133 4.12 -12.12 -0.05
CA LEU A 133 3.28 -11.76 1.09
C LEU A 133 2.22 -10.80 0.61
N GLY A 134 0.98 -11.03 0.97
CA GLY A 134 -0.14 -10.19 0.53
C GLY A 134 -1.43 -10.97 0.33
N THR A 135 -1.66 -12.08 1.10
CA THR A 135 -3.03 -12.50 1.37
C THR A 135 -3.72 -11.42 2.19
N LEU A 136 -5.04 -11.39 2.21
CA LEU A 136 -5.78 -10.44 3.04
C LEU A 136 -5.35 -10.55 4.51
N ASP A 137 -5.26 -11.77 5.06
CA ASP A 137 -4.88 -12.01 6.45
C ASP A 137 -3.47 -11.48 6.78
N GLU A 138 -2.50 -11.67 5.87
CA GLU A 138 -1.14 -11.16 6.04
C GLU A 138 -1.08 -9.62 6.03
N VAL A 139 -1.86 -9.00 5.15
CA VAL A 139 -1.97 -7.54 5.10
C VAL A 139 -2.65 -7.01 6.36
N LEU A 140 -3.71 -7.66 6.83
CA LEU A 140 -4.37 -7.31 8.09
C LEU A 140 -3.45 -7.53 9.30
N ALA A 141 -2.63 -8.57 9.31
CA ALA A 141 -1.60 -8.77 10.33
C ALA A 141 -0.57 -7.63 10.34
N LEU A 142 -0.10 -7.16 9.17
CA LEU A 142 0.76 -5.97 9.09
C LEU A 142 0.05 -4.72 9.61
N CYS A 143 -1.25 -4.58 9.36
CA CYS A 143 -2.04 -3.47 9.88
C CYS A 143 -2.21 -3.49 11.41
N SER A 144 -2.02 -4.63 12.06
CA SER A 144 -2.08 -4.73 13.53
C SER A 144 -0.88 -4.13 14.26
N VAL A 145 0.20 -3.81 13.54
CA VAL A 145 1.43 -3.25 14.11
C VAL A 145 1.22 -1.85 14.68
N ASP A 146 0.39 -1.04 14.02
CA ASP A 146 0.08 0.33 14.46
C ASP A 146 -1.33 0.73 13.97
N GLU A 147 -2.04 1.53 14.75
CA GLU A 147 -3.41 1.96 14.43
C GLU A 147 -3.53 2.85 13.19
N ARG A 148 -2.43 3.48 12.76
CA ARG A 148 -2.36 4.33 11.57
C ARG A 148 -2.24 3.55 10.27
N ILE A 149 -1.87 2.26 10.34
CA ILE A 149 -1.70 1.43 9.15
C ILE A 149 -3.08 0.93 8.70
N ILE A 150 -3.41 1.12 7.45
CA ILE A 150 -4.63 0.61 6.84
C ILE A 150 -4.29 -0.28 5.63
N PRO A 151 -5.08 -1.29 5.30
CA PRO A 151 -4.78 -2.12 4.14
C PRO A 151 -5.00 -1.36 2.84
N CYS A 152 -4.18 -1.68 1.83
CA CYS A 152 -4.53 -1.49 0.43
C CYS A 152 -5.03 -2.82 -0.12
N VAL A 153 -6.30 -2.87 -0.47
CA VAL A 153 -6.91 -4.07 -1.07
C VAL A 153 -6.93 -3.89 -2.58
N ASP A 154 -6.04 -4.60 -3.27
CA ASP A 154 -6.11 -4.73 -4.73
C ASP A 154 -6.96 -5.96 -5.07
N PHE A 155 -8.17 -5.70 -5.54
CA PHE A 155 -9.14 -6.74 -5.91
C PHE A 155 -8.71 -7.52 -7.14
N GLY A 156 -7.99 -6.89 -8.07
CA GLY A 156 -7.39 -7.57 -9.21
C GLY A 156 -6.29 -8.54 -8.79
N HIS A 157 -5.47 -8.17 -7.81
CA HIS A 157 -4.48 -9.06 -7.23
C HIS A 157 -5.11 -10.26 -6.52
N LEU A 158 -6.17 -10.07 -5.74
CA LEU A 158 -6.88 -11.18 -5.09
C LEU A 158 -7.49 -12.13 -6.13
N TYR A 159 -8.13 -11.59 -7.16
CA TYR A 159 -8.63 -12.38 -8.29
C TYR A 159 -7.53 -13.20 -8.97
N ALA A 160 -6.40 -12.56 -9.30
CA ALA A 160 -5.26 -13.23 -9.92
C ALA A 160 -4.65 -14.30 -9.00
N ARG A 161 -4.60 -14.05 -7.68
CA ARG A 161 -4.07 -14.97 -6.68
C ARG A 161 -4.91 -16.23 -6.57
N SER A 162 -6.24 -16.09 -6.62
CA SER A 162 -7.18 -17.22 -6.61
C SER A 162 -7.27 -17.95 -7.96
N GLN A 163 -6.55 -17.47 -8.98
CA GLN A 163 -6.62 -17.97 -10.36
C GLN A 163 -8.06 -17.96 -10.90
N GLY A 164 -8.84 -16.92 -10.52
CA GLY A 164 -10.20 -16.73 -10.97
C GLY A 164 -11.25 -17.61 -10.26
N THR A 165 -10.88 -18.32 -9.20
CA THR A 165 -11.85 -19.09 -8.40
C THR A 165 -12.65 -18.21 -7.44
N GLU A 166 -12.12 -17.04 -7.07
CA GLU A 166 -12.76 -16.04 -6.26
C GLU A 166 -12.93 -14.73 -7.07
N LEU A 167 -13.83 -13.86 -6.65
CA LEU A 167 -14.11 -12.57 -7.26
C LEU A 167 -14.49 -12.66 -8.76
N ASN A 168 -15.00 -13.80 -9.20
CA ASN A 168 -15.54 -13.99 -10.54
C ASN A 168 -17.02 -13.61 -10.58
N ASP A 169 -17.65 -13.68 -11.76
CA ASP A 169 -19.03 -13.22 -11.96
C ASP A 169 -20.06 -13.97 -11.07
N GLU A 170 -19.76 -15.20 -10.64
CA GLU A 170 -20.65 -16.01 -9.80
C GLU A 170 -20.42 -15.76 -8.30
N THR A 171 -19.16 -15.62 -7.88
CA THR A 171 -18.78 -15.57 -6.46
C THR A 171 -18.60 -14.16 -5.93
N ALA A 172 -18.37 -13.16 -6.80
CA ALA A 172 -17.98 -11.80 -6.42
C ALA A 172 -18.84 -11.17 -5.32
N PRO A 173 -20.19 -11.25 -5.32
CA PRO A 173 -20.97 -10.62 -4.25
C PRO A 173 -20.67 -11.18 -2.85
N ALA A 174 -20.47 -12.50 -2.75
CA ALA A 174 -20.13 -13.18 -1.49
C ALA A 174 -18.68 -12.89 -1.08
N ASP A 175 -17.75 -12.91 -2.03
CA ASP A 175 -16.33 -12.68 -1.79
C ASP A 175 -16.05 -11.23 -1.36
N TYR A 176 -16.70 -10.24 -1.99
CA TYR A 176 -16.62 -8.85 -1.54
C TYR A 176 -17.14 -8.69 -0.11
N ALA A 177 -18.28 -9.30 0.22
CA ALA A 177 -18.81 -9.26 1.57
C ALA A 177 -17.83 -9.89 2.57
N ALA A 178 -17.28 -11.05 2.28
CA ALA A 178 -16.31 -11.74 3.13
C ALA A 178 -15.03 -10.90 3.34
N ILE A 179 -14.51 -10.25 2.30
CA ILE A 179 -13.36 -9.34 2.39
C ILE A 179 -13.67 -8.17 3.32
N LEU A 180 -14.83 -7.52 3.14
CA LEU A 180 -15.23 -6.38 3.96
C LEU A 180 -15.47 -6.78 5.42
N ASP A 181 -16.08 -7.94 5.66
CA ASP A 181 -16.28 -8.50 7.00
C ASP A 181 -14.96 -8.81 7.69
N ALA A 182 -13.99 -9.40 6.98
CA ALA A 182 -12.64 -9.67 7.50
C ALA A 182 -11.92 -8.36 7.88
N ILE A 183 -12.02 -7.32 7.05
CA ILE A 183 -11.45 -6.00 7.35
C ILE A 183 -12.13 -5.40 8.59
N ALA A 184 -13.46 -5.47 8.67
CA ALA A 184 -14.22 -4.94 9.80
C ALA A 184 -13.91 -5.68 11.12
N ALA A 185 -13.69 -6.98 11.06
CA ALA A 185 -13.32 -7.80 12.21
C ALA A 185 -11.89 -7.50 12.71
N ALA A 186 -10.95 -7.26 11.79
CA ALA A 186 -9.55 -7.01 12.13
C ALA A 186 -9.26 -5.56 12.53
N LEU A 187 -9.99 -4.59 11.96
CA LEU A 187 -9.73 -3.15 12.13
C LEU A 187 -10.94 -2.48 12.81
N PRO A 188 -10.84 -2.09 14.07
CA PRO A 188 -11.99 -1.53 14.79
C PRO A 188 -12.42 -0.15 14.28
N GLY A 189 -13.72 0.10 14.32
CA GLY A 189 -14.35 1.41 14.14
C GLY A 189 -14.18 2.01 12.75
N GLU A 190 -13.88 3.31 12.70
CA GLU A 190 -13.74 4.07 11.45
C GLU A 190 -12.54 3.63 10.59
N ARG A 191 -11.59 2.91 11.16
CA ARG A 191 -10.40 2.42 10.47
C ARG A 191 -10.78 1.45 9.34
N ALA A 192 -11.68 0.53 9.59
CA ALA A 192 -12.18 -0.42 8.61
C ALA A 192 -12.84 0.24 7.39
N LYS A 193 -13.46 1.41 7.59
CA LYS A 193 -14.15 2.16 6.53
C LYS A 193 -13.21 2.97 5.63
N LYS A 194 -11.93 3.03 5.95
CA LYS A 194 -10.95 3.93 5.32
C LYS A 194 -9.84 3.18 4.59
N PHE A 195 -9.98 1.89 4.33
CA PHE A 195 -8.97 1.15 3.57
C PHE A 195 -8.72 1.78 2.20
N HIS A 196 -7.53 1.58 1.65
CA HIS A 196 -7.21 1.96 0.29
C HIS A 196 -7.62 0.84 -0.65
N ALA A 197 -8.16 1.17 -1.81
CA ALA A 197 -8.61 0.17 -2.78
C ALA A 197 -7.94 0.39 -4.13
N HIS A 198 -7.37 -0.66 -4.70
CA HIS A 198 -7.07 -0.76 -6.10
C HIS A 198 -8.11 -1.65 -6.77
N PHE A 199 -8.62 -1.20 -7.90
CA PHE A 199 -9.62 -1.94 -8.65
C PHE A 199 -9.23 -1.94 -10.11
N SER A 200 -8.66 -3.03 -10.57
CA SER A 200 -8.22 -3.17 -11.96
C SER A 200 -8.71 -4.49 -12.55
N ARG A 201 -8.98 -4.48 -13.84
CA ARG A 201 -9.26 -5.70 -14.58
C ARG A 201 -7.92 -6.38 -14.90
N ILE A 202 -7.71 -7.58 -14.35
CA ILE A 202 -6.51 -8.40 -14.60
C ILE A 202 -6.92 -9.65 -15.38
N ALA A 203 -6.13 -10.01 -16.40
CA ALA A 203 -6.11 -11.33 -16.98
C ALA A 203 -5.01 -12.16 -16.29
N TYR A 204 -5.25 -13.41 -15.99
CA TYR A 204 -4.29 -14.36 -15.43
C TYR A 204 -3.97 -15.46 -16.44
#